data_9b5eb428543bc5c056eb87412a06a111
#
_entry.id   9b5eb428543bc5c056eb87412a06a111
#
_cell.length_a   1.000
_cell.length_b   1.000
_cell.length_c   1.000
_cell.angle_alpha   90.00
_cell.angle_beta   90.00
_cell.angle_gamma   90.00
#
_symmetry.space_group_name_H-M   'P 1'
#
loop_
_entity.id
_entity.type
_entity.pdbx_description
1 polymer ?
#
loop_
_entity_poly.entity_id
_entity_poly.type
_entity_poly.pdbx_seq_one_letter_code
_entity_poly.pdbx_strand_id
1 'polypeptide(L)'
;MKLYIIPIISLSLSIFLSAKHHKGGLTPIFDGKTLNGWTQLNGTATYRVEKGAIVGKTMEGSPNSFLCSDKLYGDFELQFQVKLINNELNSGVQIRSQCRELNDKEKARGDKNGRVNGPQVEIEATKENGAESGYVYGEALGGWMTPKNDLTPHKHFKNGEWNQYRIVARGPRIQTWVNGNKVSNLTDKEKFKSHPKGFIGLQVHSIKKGTGPYEVAWKNIKIKELGKK
;
A
#
# COMPACT_ATOMS: atom_id res chain seq x y z
N MET A 1 58.92 7.89 -52.27
CA MET A 1 58.36 7.41 -51.02
C MET A 1 56.88 7.65 -51.05
N LYS A 2 56.04 6.61 -51.34
CA LYS A 2 54.56 6.74 -51.44
C LYS A 2 53.99 6.38 -50.14
N LEU A 3 53.23 7.36 -49.48
CA LEU A 3 52.53 7.17 -48.24
C LEU A 3 51.14 6.55 -48.57
N TYR A 4 50.90 5.36 -48.06
CA TYR A 4 49.54 4.75 -48.12
C TYR A 4 48.79 5.12 -46.87
N ILE A 5 47.66 5.87 -47.03
CA ILE A 5 46.73 6.19 -45.97
C ILE A 5 45.69 5.07 -45.92
N ILE A 6 45.64 4.31 -44.80
CA ILE A 6 44.62 3.27 -44.55
C ILE A 6 43.46 3.95 -43.82
N PRO A 7 42.23 3.87 -44.34
CA PRO A 7 41.06 4.42 -43.61
C PRO A 7 40.69 3.49 -42.47
N ILE A 8 40.62 4.04 -41.26
CA ILE A 8 40.06 3.36 -40.09
C ILE A 8 38.52 3.44 -40.19
N ILE A 9 37.89 2.28 -40.47
CA ILE A 9 36.45 2.15 -40.42
C ILE A 9 36.04 1.91 -38.96
N SER A 10 35.49 2.93 -38.35
CA SER A 10 34.87 2.87 -37.01
C SER A 10 33.52 2.16 -37.10
N LEU A 11 33.48 0.90 -36.63
CA LEU A 11 32.24 0.12 -36.54
C LEU A 11 31.55 0.47 -35.23
N SER A 12 30.58 1.39 -35.28
CA SER A 12 29.71 1.72 -34.15
C SER A 12 28.73 0.58 -33.91
N LEU A 13 28.98 -0.23 -32.89
CA LEU A 13 28.09 -1.27 -32.42
C LEU A 13 26.92 -0.64 -31.61
N SER A 14 25.81 -0.40 -32.29
CA SER A 14 24.57 0.06 -31.63
C SER A 14 23.96 -1.11 -30.85
N ILE A 15 24.13 -1.10 -29.52
CA ILE A 15 23.48 -2.06 -28.64
C ILE A 15 21.99 -1.62 -28.51
N PHE A 16 21.12 -2.26 -29.29
CA PHE A 16 19.69 -2.19 -29.07
C PHE A 16 19.36 -2.93 -27.79
N LEU A 17 19.19 -2.18 -26.69
CA LEU A 17 18.62 -2.73 -25.47
C LEU A 17 17.13 -3.00 -25.73
N SER A 18 16.82 -4.21 -26.19
CA SER A 18 15.44 -4.69 -26.31
C SER A 18 14.84 -4.74 -24.92
N ALA A 19 13.98 -3.79 -24.60
CA ALA A 19 13.14 -3.84 -23.41
C ALA A 19 12.20 -5.05 -23.55
N LYS A 20 12.63 -6.20 -23.02
CA LYS A 20 11.75 -7.37 -22.87
C LYS A 20 10.54 -6.91 -22.05
N HIS A 21 9.38 -6.78 -22.70
CA HIS A 21 8.09 -6.71 -22.04
C HIS A 21 7.93 -8.03 -21.26
N HIS A 22 8.41 -8.05 -20.02
CA HIS A 22 8.08 -9.12 -19.11
C HIS A 22 6.56 -9.05 -18.91
N LYS A 23 5.84 -10.06 -19.39
CA LYS A 23 4.52 -10.41 -18.84
C LYS A 23 4.78 -10.85 -17.40
N GLY A 24 5.08 -9.86 -16.54
CA GLY A 24 5.63 -10.06 -15.22
C GLY A 24 4.63 -10.78 -14.32
N GLY A 25 5.11 -11.80 -13.63
CA GLY A 25 4.46 -12.36 -12.46
C GLY A 25 4.39 -11.33 -11.31
N LEU A 26 3.86 -11.74 -10.18
CA LEU A 26 3.91 -10.97 -8.93
C LEU A 26 5.37 -10.82 -8.47
N THR A 27 5.83 -9.58 -8.32
CA THR A 27 7.18 -9.23 -7.89
C THR A 27 7.16 -8.74 -6.45
N PRO A 28 8.07 -9.22 -5.56
CA PRO A 28 8.18 -8.69 -4.20
C PRO A 28 8.50 -7.20 -4.21
N ILE A 29 7.82 -6.43 -3.35
CA ILE A 29 8.13 -5.02 -3.05
C ILE A 29 8.63 -4.84 -1.62
N PHE A 30 8.75 -5.91 -0.88
CA PHE A 30 9.44 -6.03 0.40
C PHE A 30 10.37 -7.24 0.34
N ASP A 31 11.63 -7.03 0.72
CA ASP A 31 12.70 -8.04 0.61
C ASP A 31 12.74 -9.04 1.80
N GLY A 32 11.89 -8.82 2.81
CA GLY A 32 11.87 -9.62 4.04
C GLY A 32 12.98 -9.30 5.03
N LYS A 33 13.84 -8.31 4.76
CA LYS A 33 15.05 -8.02 5.55
C LYS A 33 15.21 -6.56 5.95
N THR A 34 14.82 -5.63 5.07
CA THR A 34 15.05 -4.19 5.26
C THR A 34 13.79 -3.39 4.94
N LEU A 35 13.75 -2.14 5.39
CA LEU A 35 12.72 -1.18 4.99
C LEU A 35 13.16 -0.33 3.80
N ASN A 36 14.19 -0.73 3.05
CA ASN A 36 14.62 -0.03 1.85
C ASN A 36 13.49 0.02 0.82
N GLY A 37 13.25 1.20 0.24
CA GLY A 37 12.12 1.43 -0.67
C GLY A 37 10.80 1.76 0.03
N TRP A 38 10.86 2.02 1.35
CA TRP A 38 9.72 2.42 2.17
C TRP A 38 10.04 3.64 3.02
N THR A 39 9.14 4.62 3.05
CA THR A 39 9.25 5.85 3.83
C THR A 39 8.04 6.00 4.74
N GLN A 40 8.26 6.31 6.02
CA GLN A 40 7.16 6.59 6.96
C GLN A 40 6.62 8.00 6.74
N LEU A 41 5.31 8.10 6.55
CA LEU A 41 4.55 9.35 6.45
C LEU A 41 3.51 9.42 7.57
N ASN A 42 3.30 10.60 8.10
CA ASN A 42 2.44 10.90 9.25
C ASN A 42 2.79 10.06 10.50
N GLY A 43 2.29 10.52 11.62
CA GLY A 43 2.40 9.83 12.89
C GLY A 43 3.80 9.47 13.36
N THR A 44 3.85 8.84 14.52
CA THR A 44 5.10 8.46 15.22
C THR A 44 5.12 6.99 15.64
N ALA A 45 4.23 6.15 15.08
CA ALA A 45 4.32 4.71 15.24
C ALA A 45 5.68 4.20 14.76
N THR A 46 6.12 3.08 15.29
CA THR A 46 7.40 2.49 14.89
C THR A 46 7.19 1.33 13.94
N TYR A 47 8.12 1.18 12.99
CA TYR A 47 8.15 0.04 12.07
C TYR A 47 9.51 -0.64 12.16
N ARG A 48 9.51 -1.97 12.20
CA ARG A 48 10.71 -2.80 12.22
C ARG A 48 10.54 -4.03 11.35
N VAL A 49 11.63 -4.64 10.97
CA VAL A 49 11.59 -5.96 10.32
C VAL A 49 11.87 -7.02 11.39
N GLU A 50 10.99 -8.01 11.48
CA GLU A 50 11.12 -9.12 12.40
C GLU A 50 10.63 -10.42 11.74
N LYS A 51 11.47 -11.44 11.72
CA LYS A 51 11.17 -12.79 11.17
C LYS A 51 10.56 -12.75 9.75
N GLY A 52 11.10 -11.88 8.88
CA GLY A 52 10.67 -11.74 7.49
C GLY A 52 9.36 -10.98 7.31
N ALA A 53 8.90 -10.26 8.32
CA ALA A 53 7.71 -9.41 8.28
C ALA A 53 8.05 -7.97 8.66
N ILE A 54 7.32 -7.00 8.12
CA ILE A 54 7.25 -5.64 8.63
C ILE A 54 6.29 -5.67 9.83
N VAL A 55 6.75 -5.23 10.98
CA VAL A 55 5.92 -5.11 12.19
C VAL A 55 5.78 -3.64 12.54
N GLY A 56 4.54 -3.16 12.54
CA GLY A 56 4.16 -1.83 12.98
C GLY A 56 3.65 -1.87 14.41
N LYS A 57 4.09 -0.90 15.24
CA LYS A 57 3.69 -0.77 16.63
C LYS A 57 3.14 0.62 16.90
N THR A 58 1.99 0.68 17.54
CA THR A 58 1.34 1.94 17.91
C THR A 58 2.17 2.74 18.91
N MET A 59 2.01 4.06 18.83
CA MET A 59 2.54 5.02 19.79
C MET A 59 1.38 5.86 20.34
N GLU A 60 1.27 5.94 21.65
CA GLU A 60 0.25 6.77 22.29
C GLU A 60 0.42 8.25 21.89
N GLY A 61 -0.70 8.90 21.59
CA GLY A 61 -0.73 10.30 21.11
C GLY A 61 -0.32 10.49 19.65
N SER A 62 0.08 9.43 18.96
CA SER A 62 0.35 9.47 17.52
C SER A 62 -0.96 9.54 16.73
N PRO A 63 -1.07 10.36 15.69
CA PRO A 63 -2.08 10.15 14.65
C PRO A 63 -1.76 8.85 13.87
N ASN A 64 -2.64 8.48 12.92
CA ASN A 64 -2.37 7.38 12.01
C ASN A 64 -0.99 7.54 11.37
N SER A 65 -0.21 6.48 11.36
CA SER A 65 1.11 6.39 10.72
C SER A 65 1.03 5.46 9.52
N PHE A 66 1.79 5.75 8.48
CA PHE A 66 1.80 4.95 7.26
C PHE A 66 3.24 4.69 6.82
N LEU A 67 3.61 3.44 6.62
CA LEU A 67 4.85 3.06 5.95
C LEU A 67 4.55 2.91 4.46
N CYS A 68 5.02 3.85 3.65
CA CYS A 68 4.64 4.04 2.25
C CYS A 68 5.75 3.59 1.32
N SER A 69 5.40 2.89 0.23
CA SER A 69 6.37 2.56 -0.82
C SER A 69 6.87 3.81 -1.53
N ASP A 70 8.18 3.90 -1.78
CA ASP A 70 8.77 5.02 -2.54
C ASP A 70 8.32 4.98 -4.00
N LYS A 71 8.10 3.77 -4.54
CA LYS A 71 7.53 3.60 -5.88
C LYS A 71 6.02 3.79 -5.86
N LEU A 72 5.51 4.51 -6.88
CA LEU A 72 4.08 4.75 -7.09
C LEU A 72 3.50 3.76 -8.10
N TYR A 73 2.26 3.33 -7.87
CA TYR A 73 1.55 2.34 -8.67
C TYR A 73 0.22 2.87 -9.18
N GLY A 74 -0.09 2.62 -10.46
CA GLY A 74 -1.37 2.95 -11.10
C GLY A 74 -2.31 1.74 -11.13
N ASP A 75 -2.34 1.01 -12.24
CA ASP A 75 -3.08 -0.24 -12.35
C ASP A 75 -2.19 -1.42 -11.88
N PHE A 76 -2.70 -2.22 -10.93
CA PHE A 76 -1.93 -3.30 -10.35
C PHE A 76 -2.80 -4.42 -9.78
N GLU A 77 -2.17 -5.57 -9.56
CA GLU A 77 -2.58 -6.60 -8.62
C GLU A 77 -1.58 -6.63 -7.46
N LEU A 78 -2.06 -6.45 -6.22
CA LEU A 78 -1.28 -6.51 -4.99
C LEU A 78 -1.72 -7.74 -4.18
N GLN A 79 -0.75 -8.47 -3.67
CA GLN A 79 -0.97 -9.58 -2.73
C GLN A 79 -0.06 -9.43 -1.52
N PHE A 80 -0.58 -9.69 -0.34
CA PHE A 80 0.18 -9.71 0.90
C PHE A 80 -0.49 -10.60 1.94
N GLN A 81 0.25 -10.90 2.99
CA GLN A 81 -0.29 -11.50 4.20
C GLN A 81 -0.21 -10.50 5.35
N VAL A 82 -1.25 -10.43 6.15
CA VAL A 82 -1.33 -9.56 7.34
C VAL A 82 -1.82 -10.35 8.55
N LYS A 83 -1.31 -9.96 9.73
CA LYS A 83 -1.75 -10.48 11.01
C LYS A 83 -1.90 -9.32 11.99
N LEU A 84 -3.08 -9.13 12.56
CA LEU A 84 -3.24 -8.33 13.77
C LEU A 84 -2.70 -9.15 14.93
N ILE A 85 -1.58 -8.70 15.53
CA ILE A 85 -0.99 -9.32 16.71
C ILE A 85 -1.88 -9.05 17.90
N ASN A 86 -2.45 -7.84 17.94
CA ASN A 86 -3.47 -7.44 18.90
C ASN A 86 -4.78 -7.14 18.15
N ASN A 87 -5.83 -7.87 18.45
CA ASN A 87 -7.12 -7.75 17.78
C ASN A 87 -7.86 -6.44 18.09
N GLU A 88 -7.42 -5.68 19.07
CA GLU A 88 -7.90 -4.36 19.40
C GLU A 88 -7.49 -3.29 18.38
N LEU A 89 -6.43 -3.58 17.60
CA LEU A 89 -5.93 -2.64 16.61
C LEU A 89 -6.74 -2.74 15.31
N ASN A 90 -7.17 -1.58 14.81
CA ASN A 90 -7.56 -1.39 13.41
C ASN A 90 -6.31 -1.08 12.58
N SER A 91 -6.33 -1.45 11.32
CA SER A 91 -5.27 -1.20 10.36
C SER A 91 -5.85 -1.08 8.95
N GLY A 92 -5.00 -0.88 7.95
CA GLY A 92 -5.38 -0.84 6.56
C GLY A 92 -4.18 -0.82 5.63
N VAL A 93 -4.43 -1.03 4.35
CA VAL A 93 -3.43 -0.84 3.31
C VAL A 93 -3.91 0.25 2.35
N GLN A 94 -3.18 1.36 2.34
CA GLN A 94 -3.37 2.44 1.39
C GLN A 94 -3.00 1.98 -0.02
N ILE A 95 -3.80 2.34 -1.00
CA ILE A 95 -3.55 2.05 -2.42
C ILE A 95 -3.73 3.31 -3.25
N ARG A 96 -2.83 3.55 -4.23
CA ARG A 96 -2.87 4.78 -5.05
C ARG A 96 -2.96 6.06 -4.21
N SER A 97 -2.49 6.01 -2.97
CA SER A 97 -2.61 7.12 -2.04
C SER A 97 -1.51 8.14 -2.24
N GLN A 98 -1.74 9.31 -1.74
CA GLN A 98 -0.88 10.47 -1.88
C GLN A 98 -0.67 11.13 -0.52
N CYS A 99 0.35 11.96 -0.43
CA CYS A 99 0.55 12.85 0.68
C CYS A 99 0.34 14.27 0.17
N ARG A 100 -0.62 15.00 0.74
CA ARG A 100 -0.79 16.40 0.35
C ARG A 100 0.34 17.27 0.89
N GLU A 101 0.51 18.44 0.33
CA GLU A 101 1.44 19.41 0.88
C GLU A 101 1.02 19.88 2.28
N LEU A 102 2.00 20.32 3.05
CA LEU A 102 1.79 20.91 4.37
C LEU A 102 0.94 22.18 4.26
N ASN A 103 -0.09 22.31 5.11
CA ASN A 103 -0.74 23.57 5.32
C ASN A 103 0.05 24.44 6.33
N ASP A 104 -0.36 25.70 6.51
CA ASP A 104 0.40 26.64 7.35
C ASP A 104 0.46 26.23 8.82
N LYS A 105 -0.60 25.61 9.35
CA LYS A 105 -0.62 25.10 10.73
C LYS A 105 0.35 23.95 10.91
N GLU A 106 0.47 23.07 9.93
CA GLU A 106 1.40 21.94 9.94
C GLU A 106 2.84 22.41 9.80
N LYS A 107 3.10 23.39 8.92
CA LYS A 107 4.40 24.06 8.81
C LYS A 107 4.81 24.71 10.14
N ALA A 108 3.87 25.43 10.78
CA ALA A 108 4.11 26.07 12.07
C ALA A 108 4.41 25.09 13.20
N ARG A 109 3.86 23.86 13.14
CA ARG A 109 4.18 22.78 14.08
C ARG A 109 5.51 22.07 13.79
N GLY A 110 6.10 22.32 12.63
CA GLY A 110 7.30 21.62 12.16
C GLY A 110 7.03 20.20 11.64
N ASP A 111 5.80 19.93 11.19
CA ASP A 111 5.46 18.64 10.59
C ASP A 111 6.32 18.41 9.33
N LYS A 112 6.76 17.16 9.11
CA LYS A 112 7.63 16.83 7.98
C LYS A 112 6.87 16.62 6.67
N ASN A 113 5.60 16.24 6.75
CA ASN A 113 4.74 15.96 5.61
C ASN A 113 3.28 16.21 5.98
N GLY A 114 2.45 16.49 4.99
CA GLY A 114 1.03 16.69 5.16
C GLY A 114 0.27 15.37 5.31
N ARG A 115 -1.06 15.43 5.33
CA ARG A 115 -1.91 14.28 5.54
C ARG A 115 -1.83 13.30 4.37
N VAL A 116 -1.60 12.02 4.69
CA VAL A 116 -1.83 10.90 3.77
C VAL A 116 -3.33 10.83 3.45
N ASN A 117 -3.64 10.67 2.18
CA ASN A 117 -5.01 10.58 1.69
C ASN A 117 -5.10 9.61 0.51
N GLY A 118 -6.24 8.95 0.37
CA GLY A 118 -6.46 8.01 -0.72
C GLY A 118 -7.33 6.82 -0.32
N PRO A 119 -7.59 5.90 -1.27
CA PRO A 119 -8.29 4.66 -0.98
C PRO A 119 -7.48 3.77 -0.02
N GLN A 120 -8.15 3.22 0.99
CA GLN A 120 -7.62 2.28 1.97
C GLN A 120 -8.43 1.00 1.95
N VAL A 121 -7.77 -0.14 1.86
CA VAL A 121 -8.40 -1.45 2.05
C VAL A 121 -8.28 -1.80 3.52
N GLU A 122 -9.43 -1.95 4.18
CA GLU A 122 -9.51 -2.12 5.63
C GLU A 122 -8.97 -3.47 6.12
N ILE A 123 -8.37 -3.43 7.31
CA ILE A 123 -7.91 -4.57 8.08
C ILE A 123 -8.44 -4.43 9.49
N GLU A 124 -9.41 -5.24 9.85
CA GLU A 124 -10.09 -5.22 11.13
C GLU A 124 -10.30 -6.64 11.66
N ALA A 125 -10.16 -6.81 12.98
CA ALA A 125 -10.45 -8.08 13.62
C ALA A 125 -11.94 -8.41 13.54
N THR A 126 -12.25 -9.66 13.27
CA THR A 126 -13.62 -10.18 13.24
C THR A 126 -14.22 -10.16 14.64
N LYS A 127 -15.34 -9.47 14.78
CA LYS A 127 -16.20 -9.42 15.97
C LYS A 127 -17.37 -10.41 15.83
N GLU A 128 -18.26 -10.43 16.79
CA GLU A 128 -19.43 -11.32 16.78
C GLU A 128 -20.26 -11.19 15.48
N ASN A 129 -20.51 -9.96 15.04
CA ASN A 129 -21.28 -9.66 13.82
C ASN A 129 -20.40 -9.56 12.55
N GLY A 130 -19.11 -9.89 12.63
CA GLY A 130 -18.17 -9.78 11.51
C GLY A 130 -17.30 -8.52 11.59
N ALA A 131 -16.63 -8.23 10.49
CA ALA A 131 -15.75 -7.08 10.30
C ALA A 131 -15.88 -6.54 8.88
N GLU A 132 -15.47 -5.30 8.67
CA GLU A 132 -15.40 -4.64 7.37
C GLU A 132 -14.05 -4.86 6.66
N SER A 133 -13.26 -5.83 7.10
CA SER A 133 -11.98 -6.20 6.48
C SER A 133 -12.10 -6.44 4.98
N GLY A 134 -11.30 -5.71 4.19
CA GLY A 134 -11.31 -5.82 2.73
C GLY A 134 -12.23 -4.84 2.02
N TYR A 135 -13.14 -4.16 2.69
CA TYR A 135 -13.87 -3.04 2.11
C TYR A 135 -12.97 -1.82 1.94
N VAL A 136 -13.42 -0.85 1.13
CA VAL A 136 -12.60 0.31 0.77
C VAL A 136 -13.10 1.56 1.50
N TYR A 137 -12.24 2.09 2.34
CA TYR A 137 -12.39 3.37 3.03
C TYR A 137 -11.62 4.47 2.29
N GLY A 138 -12.05 5.70 2.41
CA GLY A 138 -11.35 6.88 1.88
C GLY A 138 -10.61 7.61 3.00
N GLU A 139 -9.35 7.28 3.23
CA GLU A 139 -8.50 7.97 4.21
C GLU A 139 -8.38 9.45 3.82
N ALA A 140 -8.89 10.33 4.69
CA ALA A 140 -9.00 11.77 4.43
C ALA A 140 -9.73 12.14 3.11
N LEU A 141 -10.63 11.26 2.60
CA LEU A 141 -11.46 11.48 1.41
C LEU A 141 -12.97 11.53 1.70
N GLY A 142 -13.35 11.66 2.96
CA GLY A 142 -14.75 11.79 3.38
C GLY A 142 -15.42 10.50 3.86
N GLY A 143 -14.64 9.46 4.18
CA GLY A 143 -15.17 8.22 4.77
C GLY A 143 -15.29 7.07 3.78
N TRP A 144 -16.24 6.16 4.00
CA TRP A 144 -16.40 4.96 3.20
C TRP A 144 -16.54 5.25 1.70
N MET A 145 -15.68 4.66 0.87
CA MET A 145 -15.83 4.62 -0.58
C MET A 145 -16.75 3.46 -1.01
N THR A 146 -16.73 2.35 -0.27
CA THR A 146 -17.72 1.29 -0.45
C THR A 146 -19.10 1.84 -0.05
N PRO A 147 -20.13 1.75 -0.93
CA PRO A 147 -21.48 2.21 -0.60
C PRO A 147 -22.00 1.56 0.67
N LYS A 148 -22.69 2.34 1.51
CA LYS A 148 -23.19 1.87 2.81
C LYS A 148 -24.01 0.58 2.72
N ASN A 149 -24.83 0.45 1.66
CA ASN A 149 -25.67 -0.73 1.44
C ASN A 149 -24.87 -1.99 1.04
N ASP A 150 -23.63 -1.80 0.60
CA ASP A 150 -22.73 -2.90 0.21
C ASP A 150 -21.79 -3.30 1.37
N LEU A 151 -21.76 -2.53 2.47
CA LEU A 151 -21.00 -2.84 3.67
C LEU A 151 -21.74 -3.95 4.46
N THR A 152 -21.37 -5.18 4.18
CA THR A 152 -21.90 -6.34 4.89
C THR A 152 -20.76 -6.96 5.71
N PRO A 153 -20.73 -6.76 7.05
CA PRO A 153 -19.71 -7.37 7.91
C PRO A 153 -19.63 -8.88 7.72
N HIS A 154 -18.43 -9.41 7.69
CA HIS A 154 -18.20 -10.83 7.41
C HIS A 154 -17.10 -11.43 8.30
N LYS A 155 -17.00 -12.77 8.32
CA LYS A 155 -16.04 -13.52 9.15
C LYS A 155 -14.87 -14.12 8.35
N HIS A 156 -14.49 -13.48 7.24
CA HIS A 156 -13.38 -13.97 6.41
C HIS A 156 -12.01 -13.69 7.01
N PHE A 157 -11.86 -12.62 7.81
CA PHE A 157 -10.64 -12.34 8.55
C PHE A 157 -10.56 -13.23 9.79
N LYS A 158 -9.43 -13.89 9.98
CA LYS A 158 -9.17 -14.83 11.10
C LYS A 158 -8.26 -14.15 12.12
N ASN A 159 -8.79 -13.89 13.31
CA ASN A 159 -8.08 -13.21 14.38
C ASN A 159 -6.84 -14.00 14.82
N GLY A 160 -5.73 -13.31 15.04
CA GLY A 160 -4.48 -13.90 15.48
C GLY A 160 -3.76 -14.79 14.46
N GLU A 161 -4.30 -14.92 13.23
CA GLU A 161 -3.71 -15.70 12.15
C GLU A 161 -3.17 -14.80 11.03
N TRP A 162 -2.35 -15.38 10.14
CA TRP A 162 -1.95 -14.73 8.90
C TRP A 162 -3.09 -14.80 7.89
N ASN A 163 -3.60 -13.63 7.48
CA ASN A 163 -4.67 -13.49 6.52
C ASN A 163 -4.12 -13.09 5.16
N GLN A 164 -4.55 -13.77 4.10
CA GLN A 164 -4.18 -13.47 2.72
C GLN A 164 -5.09 -12.39 2.16
N TYR A 165 -4.51 -11.29 1.71
CA TYR A 165 -5.19 -10.24 0.95
C TYR A 165 -4.78 -10.28 -0.51
N ARG A 166 -5.74 -10.05 -1.40
CA ARG A 166 -5.54 -9.79 -2.82
C ARG A 166 -6.34 -8.57 -3.21
N ILE A 167 -5.71 -7.62 -3.89
CA ILE A 167 -6.32 -6.37 -4.35
C ILE A 167 -6.01 -6.23 -5.83
N VAL A 168 -7.04 -5.98 -6.64
CA VAL A 168 -6.88 -5.65 -8.07
C VAL A 168 -7.46 -4.27 -8.31
N ALA A 169 -6.59 -3.31 -8.62
CA ALA A 169 -6.96 -1.95 -8.98
C ALA A 169 -6.71 -1.75 -10.48
N ARG A 170 -7.78 -1.52 -11.27
CA ARG A 170 -7.71 -1.30 -12.72
C ARG A 170 -8.63 -0.17 -13.13
N GLY A 171 -8.05 0.94 -13.63
CA GLY A 171 -8.82 2.16 -13.86
C GLY A 171 -9.59 2.52 -12.57
N PRO A 172 -10.85 2.94 -12.65
CA PRO A 172 -11.65 3.32 -11.48
C PRO A 172 -12.12 2.13 -10.63
N ARG A 173 -11.84 0.88 -11.05
CA ARG A 173 -12.33 -0.32 -10.38
C ARG A 173 -11.32 -0.85 -9.37
N ILE A 174 -11.80 -1.13 -8.14
CA ILE A 174 -11.05 -1.77 -7.07
C ILE A 174 -11.80 -3.03 -6.64
N GLN A 175 -11.12 -4.17 -6.69
CA GLN A 175 -11.65 -5.45 -6.25
C GLN A 175 -10.75 -6.01 -5.16
N THR A 176 -11.34 -6.57 -4.10
CA THR A 176 -10.59 -7.10 -2.96
C THR A 176 -11.04 -8.50 -2.59
N TRP A 177 -10.12 -9.27 -2.04
CA TRP A 177 -10.36 -10.60 -1.49
C TRP A 177 -9.63 -10.75 -0.16
N VAL A 178 -10.28 -11.39 0.80
CA VAL A 178 -9.72 -11.80 2.09
C VAL A 178 -9.84 -13.31 2.20
N ASN A 179 -8.72 -13.99 2.38
CA ASN A 179 -8.62 -15.46 2.46
C ASN A 179 -9.37 -16.17 1.31
N GLY A 180 -9.22 -15.67 0.09
CA GLY A 180 -9.84 -16.19 -1.13
C GLY A 180 -11.29 -15.75 -1.34
N ASN A 181 -11.97 -15.21 -0.35
CA ASN A 181 -13.33 -14.73 -0.46
C ASN A 181 -13.35 -13.31 -1.02
N LYS A 182 -14.15 -13.08 -2.06
CA LYS A 182 -14.32 -11.74 -2.64
C LYS A 182 -15.15 -10.88 -1.70
N VAL A 183 -14.63 -9.69 -1.36
CA VAL A 183 -15.28 -8.75 -0.44
C VAL A 183 -15.80 -7.53 -1.18
N SER A 184 -14.95 -6.83 -1.93
CA SER A 184 -15.35 -5.59 -2.60
C SER A 184 -15.23 -5.67 -4.12
N ASN A 185 -16.11 -4.94 -4.79
CA ASN A 185 -16.08 -4.72 -6.23
C ASN A 185 -16.54 -3.29 -6.53
N LEU A 186 -15.79 -2.34 -6.03
CA LEU A 186 -16.07 -0.91 -6.12
C LEU A 186 -15.67 -0.36 -7.49
N THR A 187 -16.48 0.57 -8.03
CA THR A 187 -16.09 1.42 -9.16
C THR A 187 -16.39 2.87 -8.80
N ASP A 188 -15.34 3.68 -8.63
CA ASP A 188 -15.45 5.09 -8.30
C ASP A 188 -14.63 5.93 -9.29
N LYS A 189 -15.32 6.50 -10.27
CA LYS A 189 -14.71 7.31 -11.33
C LYS A 189 -14.20 8.65 -10.81
N GLU A 190 -14.88 9.25 -9.84
CA GLU A 190 -14.52 10.58 -9.31
C GLU A 190 -13.26 10.50 -8.45
N LYS A 191 -13.18 9.55 -7.52
CA LYS A 191 -11.96 9.35 -6.72
C LYS A 191 -10.78 8.88 -7.59
N PHE A 192 -11.04 8.12 -8.65
CA PHE A 192 -10.00 7.73 -9.60
C PHE A 192 -9.39 8.93 -10.33
N LYS A 193 -10.15 9.99 -10.65
CA LYS A 193 -9.60 11.20 -11.29
C LYS A 193 -8.51 11.86 -10.42
N SER A 194 -8.72 11.91 -9.11
CA SER A 194 -7.76 12.51 -8.17
C SER A 194 -6.66 11.53 -7.73
N HIS A 195 -6.93 10.22 -7.72
CA HIS A 195 -6.02 9.17 -7.26
C HIS A 195 -5.80 8.08 -8.31
N PRO A 196 -5.33 8.41 -9.54
CA PRO A 196 -5.10 7.41 -10.59
C PRO A 196 -3.82 6.59 -10.34
N LYS A 197 -2.89 7.13 -9.54
CA LYS A 197 -1.60 6.56 -9.20
C LYS A 197 -1.14 7.11 -7.85
N GLY A 198 -0.48 6.27 -7.06
CA GLY A 198 0.06 6.65 -5.77
C GLY A 198 0.80 5.49 -5.10
N PHE A 199 1.22 5.67 -3.86
CA PHE A 199 1.96 4.66 -3.10
C PHE A 199 1.03 3.55 -2.56
N ILE A 200 1.66 2.45 -2.15
CA ILE A 200 1.11 1.45 -1.23
C ILE A 200 1.57 1.83 0.17
N GLY A 201 0.65 1.93 1.14
CA GLY A 201 0.99 2.33 2.51
C GLY A 201 0.41 1.38 3.55
N LEU A 202 1.23 0.96 4.51
CA LEU A 202 0.86 0.07 5.60
C LEU A 202 0.49 0.93 6.81
N GLN A 203 -0.77 0.89 7.23
CA GLN A 203 -1.26 1.75 8.32
C GLN A 203 -1.00 1.13 9.70
N VAL A 204 -0.48 1.94 10.61
CA VAL A 204 -0.63 1.73 12.06
C VAL A 204 -1.59 2.80 12.57
N HIS A 205 -2.78 2.36 12.97
CA HIS A 205 -3.85 3.26 13.42
C HIS A 205 -3.48 3.92 14.76
N SER A 206 -3.97 5.14 14.96
CA SER A 206 -3.91 5.83 16.26
C SER A 206 -4.66 5.04 17.33
N ILE A 207 -4.24 5.19 18.56
CA ILE A 207 -4.87 4.56 19.72
C ILE A 207 -5.32 5.60 20.74
N LYS A 208 -6.30 5.21 21.56
CA LYS A 208 -6.73 6.04 22.68
C LYS A 208 -5.63 6.13 23.74
N LYS A 209 -5.55 7.26 24.43
CA LYS A 209 -4.67 7.45 25.56
C LYS A 209 -4.91 6.35 26.63
N GLY A 210 -3.83 5.78 27.16
CA GLY A 210 -3.88 4.71 28.14
C GLY A 210 -4.21 3.33 27.56
N THR A 211 -4.16 3.16 26.23
CA THR A 211 -4.33 1.84 25.57
C THR A 211 -3.08 1.44 24.82
N GLY A 212 -2.97 0.16 24.47
CA GLY A 212 -1.81 -0.39 23.77
C GLY A 212 -0.57 -0.59 24.64
N PRO A 213 0.66 -0.68 24.05
CA PRO A 213 0.88 -0.64 22.61
C PRO A 213 0.34 -1.87 21.90
N TYR A 214 -0.17 -1.70 20.67
CA TYR A 214 -0.66 -2.76 19.81
C TYR A 214 0.22 -2.93 18.58
N GLU A 215 0.23 -4.12 18.01
CA GLU A 215 1.07 -4.44 16.86
C GLU A 215 0.28 -5.12 15.74
N VAL A 216 0.72 -4.84 14.51
CA VAL A 216 0.26 -5.48 13.27
C VAL A 216 1.46 -5.85 12.42
N ALA A 217 1.40 -6.96 11.71
CA ALA A 217 2.51 -7.45 10.91
C ALA A 217 2.08 -7.76 9.47
N TRP A 218 2.97 -7.45 8.49
CA TRP A 218 2.77 -7.72 7.06
C TRP A 218 3.97 -8.46 6.50
N LYS A 219 3.73 -9.43 5.61
CA LYS A 219 4.77 -10.16 4.88
C LYS A 219 4.32 -10.56 3.48
N ASN A 220 5.26 -11.10 2.69
CA ASN A 220 4.99 -11.60 1.34
C ASN A 220 4.29 -10.56 0.45
N ILE A 221 4.67 -9.29 0.60
CA ILE A 221 4.09 -8.16 -0.13
C ILE A 221 4.61 -8.20 -1.56
N LYS A 222 3.74 -8.50 -2.52
CA LYS A 222 4.07 -8.67 -3.93
C LYS A 222 3.10 -7.89 -4.80
N ILE A 223 3.59 -7.31 -5.87
CA ILE A 223 2.79 -6.53 -6.81
C ILE A 223 3.06 -6.95 -8.25
N LYS A 224 2.03 -6.88 -9.07
CA LYS A 224 2.11 -6.97 -10.53
C LYS A 224 1.50 -5.72 -11.12
N GLU A 225 2.28 -4.91 -11.83
CA GLU A 225 1.75 -3.79 -12.60
C GLU A 225 0.97 -4.31 -13.80
N LEU A 226 -0.22 -3.78 -13.98
CA LEU A 226 -1.11 -4.15 -15.06
C LEU A 226 -1.01 -3.06 -16.14
N GLY A 227 -0.56 -3.44 -17.34
CA GLY A 227 -0.48 -2.50 -18.47
C GLY A 227 -1.83 -1.83 -18.76
N LYS A 228 -1.79 -0.60 -19.28
CA LYS A 228 -2.99 0.06 -19.84
C LYS A 228 -3.59 -0.86 -20.89
N LYS A 229 -4.91 -1.07 -20.84
CA LYS A 229 -5.64 -1.67 -21.95
C LYS A 229 -5.82 -0.66 -23.06
#